data_10fd8a60df99b09df4d05a50495a904f
#
_entry.id   10fd8a60df99b09df4d05a50495a904f
#
_cell.length_a   1.000
_cell.length_b   1.000
_cell.length_c   1.000
_cell.angle_alpha   90.00
_cell.angle_beta   90.00
_cell.angle_gamma   90.00
#
_symmetry.space_group_name_H-M   'P 1'
#
loop_
_entity.id
_entity.type
_entity.pdbx_description
1 polymer ?
#
loop_
_entity_poly.entity_id
_entity_poly.type
_entity_poly.pdbx_seq_one_letter_code
_entity_poly.pdbx_strand_id
1 'polypeptide(L)'
;MGKEIIKLDHIDVIFKQKKQDIKAVEDVTIHINQGDIYGIVGYSGAGKSTLVRVINLLQVPSAGKITVDDTVFYDHHQVQLTAAQLRQKRKDIGMIFQHFNLMAQMTAKENVAFALKHSPLSAAEKEKKVHTLLDLVGLADRADNYPAQL
;
A
#
# COMPACT_ATOMS: atom_id res chain seq x y z
N MET A 1 -14.42 -19.10 -11.42
CA MET A 1 -14.12 -18.23 -10.27
C MET A 1 -12.67 -17.77 -10.40
N GLY A 2 -12.39 -16.49 -10.23
CA GLY A 2 -11.02 -15.96 -10.27
C GLY A 2 -10.20 -16.51 -9.11
N LYS A 3 -8.84 -16.51 -9.24
CA LYS A 3 -7.93 -16.83 -8.15
C LYS A 3 -8.09 -15.77 -7.04
N GLU A 4 -8.32 -16.19 -5.78
CA GLU A 4 -8.30 -15.27 -4.64
C GLU A 4 -6.88 -14.75 -4.43
N ILE A 5 -6.72 -13.42 -4.47
CA ILE A 5 -5.41 -12.77 -4.34
C ILE A 5 -5.21 -12.14 -2.96
N ILE A 6 -6.29 -11.74 -2.28
CA ILE A 6 -6.25 -11.19 -0.92
C ILE A 6 -7.31 -11.91 -0.08
N LYS A 7 -6.90 -12.41 1.07
CA LYS A 7 -7.78 -12.97 2.10
C LYS A 7 -7.47 -12.29 3.43
N LEU A 8 -8.48 -11.71 4.00
CA LEU A 8 -8.49 -11.21 5.37
C LEU A 8 -9.51 -12.05 6.13
N ASP A 9 -9.07 -12.80 7.13
CA ASP A 9 -9.94 -13.68 7.90
C ASP A 9 -9.96 -13.20 9.35
N HIS A 10 -11.15 -12.80 9.84
CA HIS A 10 -11.40 -12.36 11.22
C HIS A 10 -10.40 -11.29 11.72
N ILE A 11 -10.21 -10.24 10.95
CA ILE A 11 -9.25 -9.18 11.24
C ILE A 11 -9.79 -8.24 12.33
N ASP A 12 -9.00 -8.10 13.39
CA ASP A 12 -9.17 -7.05 14.40
C ASP A 12 -8.00 -6.08 14.38
N VAL A 13 -8.29 -4.79 14.54
CA VAL A 13 -7.27 -3.77 14.81
C VAL A 13 -7.70 -2.93 16.01
N ILE A 14 -6.96 -3.06 17.09
CA ILE A 14 -7.19 -2.36 18.36
C ILE A 14 -6.00 -1.45 18.64
N PHE A 15 -6.25 -0.15 18.74
CA PHE A 15 -5.26 0.83 19.19
C PHE A 15 -5.35 0.99 20.70
N LYS A 16 -4.30 0.55 21.41
CA LYS A 16 -4.20 0.71 22.86
C LYS A 16 -3.93 2.17 23.22
N GLN A 17 -4.80 2.76 24.03
CA GLN A 17 -4.64 4.11 24.57
C GLN A 17 -4.75 4.10 26.10
N LYS A 18 -4.15 5.13 26.76
CA LYS A 18 -4.11 5.22 28.25
C LYS A 18 -5.49 5.24 28.91
N LYS A 19 -6.54 5.72 28.23
CA LYS A 19 -7.89 5.86 28.79
C LYS A 19 -8.86 4.80 28.30
N GLN A 20 -8.76 4.38 27.05
CA GLN A 20 -9.68 3.42 26.45
C GLN A 20 -9.08 2.89 25.17
N ASP A 21 -9.16 1.58 24.94
CA ASP A 21 -8.78 0.94 23.68
C ASP A 21 -9.78 1.33 22.58
N ILE A 22 -9.25 1.68 21.40
CA ILE A 22 -10.06 1.99 20.23
C ILE A 22 -10.03 0.80 19.28
N LYS A 23 -11.17 0.16 19.11
CA LYS A 23 -11.38 -0.85 18.07
C LYS A 23 -11.61 -0.16 16.73
N ALA A 24 -10.60 -0.10 15.90
CA ALA A 24 -10.68 0.54 14.58
C ALA A 24 -11.21 -0.40 13.50
N VAL A 25 -10.98 -1.70 13.65
CA VAL A 25 -11.51 -2.77 12.80
C VAL A 25 -11.91 -3.90 13.74
N GLU A 26 -13.09 -4.48 13.55
CA GLU A 26 -13.62 -5.55 14.38
C GLU A 26 -14.21 -6.67 13.51
N ASP A 27 -13.63 -7.87 13.64
CA ASP A 27 -14.05 -9.13 13.00
C ASP A 27 -14.34 -9.01 11.49
N VAL A 28 -13.41 -8.40 10.75
CA VAL A 28 -13.60 -8.20 9.30
C VAL A 28 -13.03 -9.38 8.52
N THR A 29 -13.90 -10.00 7.71
CA THR A 29 -13.51 -11.04 6.74
C THR A 29 -13.80 -10.55 5.32
N ILE A 30 -12.76 -10.57 4.46
CA ILE A 30 -12.83 -10.11 3.05
C ILE A 30 -12.00 -11.03 2.18
N HIS A 31 -12.57 -11.46 1.07
CA HIS A 31 -11.87 -12.21 0.02
C HIS A 31 -11.98 -11.45 -1.29
N ILE A 32 -10.84 -11.18 -1.93
CA ILE A 32 -10.75 -10.41 -3.19
C ILE A 32 -10.06 -11.29 -4.24
N ASN A 33 -10.67 -11.40 -5.41
CA ASN A 33 -10.12 -12.17 -6.51
C ASN A 33 -9.24 -11.31 -7.42
N GLN A 34 -8.38 -11.97 -8.15
CA GLN A 34 -7.58 -11.31 -9.19
C GLN A 34 -8.49 -10.67 -10.25
N GLY A 35 -8.24 -9.39 -10.53
CA GLY A 35 -9.01 -8.60 -11.48
C GLY A 35 -10.22 -7.87 -10.87
N ASP A 36 -10.55 -8.10 -9.60
CA ASP A 36 -11.63 -7.39 -8.94
C ASP A 36 -11.29 -5.91 -8.71
N ILE A 37 -12.31 -5.06 -8.76
CA ILE A 37 -12.32 -3.71 -8.22
C ILE A 37 -13.19 -3.75 -6.96
N TYR A 38 -12.56 -3.73 -5.80
CA TYR A 38 -13.23 -3.87 -4.51
C TYR A 38 -13.37 -2.51 -3.81
N GLY A 39 -14.59 -2.09 -3.52
CA GLY A 39 -14.88 -0.81 -2.85
C GLY A 39 -15.15 -0.97 -1.35
N ILE A 40 -14.44 -0.19 -0.51
CA ILE A 40 -14.69 -0.10 0.93
C ILE A 40 -15.35 1.24 1.24
N VAL A 41 -16.62 1.23 1.64
CA VAL A 41 -17.40 2.43 1.93
C VAL A 41 -17.74 2.52 3.42
N GLY A 42 -17.93 3.74 3.92
CA GLY A 42 -18.28 3.99 5.32
C GLY A 42 -17.99 5.44 5.71
N TYR A 43 -18.47 5.87 6.87
CA TYR A 43 -18.26 7.22 7.41
C TYR A 43 -16.78 7.52 7.68
N SER A 44 -16.45 8.82 7.83
CA SER A 44 -15.11 9.21 8.30
C SER A 44 -14.85 8.58 9.68
N GLY A 45 -13.64 8.06 9.91
CA GLY A 45 -13.30 7.37 11.14
C GLY A 45 -13.72 5.88 11.22
N ALA A 46 -14.46 5.34 10.25
CA ALA A 46 -14.93 3.95 10.26
C ALA A 46 -13.84 2.87 10.03
N GLY A 47 -12.56 3.20 10.13
CA GLY A 47 -11.48 2.22 10.02
C GLY A 47 -11.05 1.83 8.59
N LYS A 48 -11.66 2.41 7.52
CA LYS A 48 -11.37 2.05 6.12
C LYS A 48 -9.87 2.09 5.78
N SER A 49 -9.21 3.20 6.08
CA SER A 49 -7.77 3.36 5.81
C SER A 49 -6.91 2.44 6.66
N THR A 50 -7.36 2.11 7.87
CA THR A 50 -6.72 1.12 8.74
C THR A 50 -6.80 -0.26 8.10
N LEU A 51 -7.97 -0.66 7.62
CA LEU A 51 -8.19 -1.95 6.97
C LEU A 51 -7.35 -2.10 5.69
N VAL A 52 -7.31 -1.07 4.83
CA VAL A 52 -6.46 -1.09 3.61
C VAL A 52 -4.98 -1.24 3.97
N ARG A 53 -4.51 -0.57 5.04
CA ARG A 53 -3.11 -0.68 5.50
C ARG A 53 -2.77 -2.04 6.11
N VAL A 54 -3.75 -2.80 6.54
CA VAL A 54 -3.54 -4.18 7.05
C VAL A 54 -3.06 -5.10 5.93
N ILE A 55 -3.57 -4.95 4.71
CA ILE A 55 -3.25 -5.84 3.57
C ILE A 55 -1.74 -5.94 3.31
N ASN A 56 -1.02 -4.83 3.44
CA ASN A 56 0.44 -4.79 3.23
C ASN A 56 1.24 -4.67 4.53
N LEU A 57 0.59 -4.91 5.69
CA LEU A 57 1.18 -4.80 7.04
C LEU A 57 1.81 -3.42 7.33
N LEU A 58 1.32 -2.32 6.71
CA LEU A 58 1.60 -0.97 7.20
C LEU A 58 0.89 -0.72 8.53
N GLN A 59 -0.21 -1.43 8.76
CA GLN A 59 -0.85 -1.60 10.05
C GLN A 59 -0.86 -3.08 10.39
N VAL A 60 -0.21 -3.44 11.50
CA VAL A 60 -0.25 -4.82 12.00
C VAL A 60 -1.59 -5.02 12.71
N PRO A 61 -2.36 -6.07 12.37
CA PRO A 61 -3.61 -6.36 13.08
C PRO A 61 -3.36 -6.88 14.49
N SER A 62 -4.38 -6.81 15.32
CA SER A 62 -4.37 -7.36 16.68
C SER A 62 -4.75 -8.84 16.71
N ALA A 63 -5.57 -9.27 15.74
CA ALA A 63 -5.98 -10.66 15.55
C ALA A 63 -6.33 -10.94 14.10
N GLY A 64 -6.55 -12.21 13.77
CA GLY A 64 -6.97 -12.69 12.46
C GLY A 64 -5.82 -13.24 11.62
N LYS A 65 -6.08 -13.44 10.33
CA LYS A 65 -5.11 -13.96 9.38
C LYS A 65 -5.13 -13.15 8.10
N ILE A 66 -3.94 -12.91 7.55
CA ILE A 66 -3.75 -12.20 6.27
C ILE A 66 -3.00 -13.11 5.31
N THR A 67 -3.60 -13.35 4.16
CA THR A 67 -2.95 -14.06 3.05
C THR A 67 -3.00 -13.17 1.80
N VAL A 68 -1.86 -12.96 1.15
CA VAL A 68 -1.75 -12.21 -0.09
C VAL A 68 -0.97 -13.05 -1.10
N ASP A 69 -1.56 -13.28 -2.26
CA ASP A 69 -1.00 -14.11 -3.34
C ASP A 69 -0.42 -15.43 -2.81
N ASP A 70 -1.27 -16.22 -2.15
CA ASP A 70 -0.98 -17.52 -1.50
C ASP A 70 0.11 -17.47 -0.40
N THR A 71 0.62 -16.27 -0.07
CA THR A 71 1.61 -16.09 0.99
C THR A 71 0.93 -15.61 2.27
N VAL A 72 1.11 -16.31 3.38
CA VAL A 72 0.62 -15.88 4.69
C VAL A 72 1.50 -14.75 5.20
N PHE A 73 0.93 -13.57 5.40
CA PHE A 73 1.62 -12.39 5.93
C PHE A 73 1.53 -12.30 7.45
N TYR A 74 0.37 -12.65 7.99
CA TYR A 74 0.08 -12.60 9.42
C TYR A 74 -0.83 -13.76 9.82
N ASP A 75 -0.51 -14.40 10.93
CA ASP A 75 -1.30 -15.49 11.52
C ASP A 75 -0.86 -15.71 12.97
N HIS A 76 -1.74 -16.26 13.83
CA HIS A 76 -1.43 -16.56 15.22
C HIS A 76 -0.78 -15.38 15.98
N HIS A 77 -1.29 -14.17 15.80
CA HIS A 77 -0.80 -12.91 16.39
C HIS A 77 0.65 -12.55 16.01
N GLN A 78 1.17 -13.08 14.92
CA GLN A 78 2.55 -12.87 14.49
C GLN A 78 2.65 -12.61 12.99
N VAL A 79 3.60 -11.75 12.62
CA VAL A 79 4.03 -11.59 11.23
C VAL A 79 4.82 -12.83 10.83
N GLN A 80 4.39 -13.49 9.75
CA GLN A 80 4.97 -14.76 9.28
C GLN A 80 6.18 -14.54 8.35
N LEU A 81 6.46 -13.30 7.97
CA LEU A 81 7.52 -12.94 7.05
C LEU A 81 8.66 -12.22 7.77
N THR A 82 9.89 -12.51 7.38
CA THR A 82 11.04 -11.67 7.77
C THR A 82 10.91 -10.28 7.16
N ALA A 83 11.61 -9.30 7.73
CA ALA A 83 11.63 -7.93 7.21
C ALA A 83 12.09 -7.86 5.74
N ALA A 84 12.99 -8.75 5.32
CA ALA A 84 13.47 -8.82 3.94
C ALA A 84 12.39 -9.35 2.99
N GLN A 85 11.71 -10.43 3.38
CA GLN A 85 10.60 -11.02 2.63
C GLN A 85 9.44 -10.03 2.49
N LEU A 86 9.07 -9.36 3.58
CA LEU A 86 8.00 -8.36 3.57
C LEU A 86 8.34 -7.18 2.65
N ARG A 87 9.59 -6.68 2.67
CA ARG A 87 10.03 -5.65 1.73
C ARG A 87 9.91 -6.10 0.26
N GLN A 88 10.26 -7.36 -0.02
CA GLN A 88 10.13 -7.91 -1.37
C GLN A 88 8.67 -7.99 -1.81
N LYS A 89 7.79 -8.55 -0.97
CA LYS A 89 6.35 -8.67 -1.27
C LYS A 89 5.67 -7.31 -1.44
N ARG A 90 6.05 -6.30 -0.67
CA ARG A 90 5.52 -4.93 -0.80
C ARG A 90 5.85 -4.25 -2.13
N LYS A 91 6.83 -4.73 -2.90
CA LYS A 91 7.12 -4.20 -4.25
C LYS A 91 5.99 -4.49 -5.25
N ASP A 92 5.24 -5.56 -4.99
CA ASP A 92 4.13 -6.00 -5.84
C ASP A 92 2.79 -5.41 -5.39
N ILE A 93 2.77 -4.67 -4.27
CA ILE A 93 1.57 -4.05 -3.69
C ILE A 93 1.72 -2.52 -3.77
N GLY A 94 1.15 -1.91 -4.81
CA GLY A 94 1.07 -0.45 -4.90
C GLY A 94 0.07 0.12 -3.90
N MET A 95 0.38 1.25 -3.27
CA MET A 95 -0.52 1.95 -2.37
C MET A 95 -0.54 3.44 -2.67
N ILE A 96 -1.74 3.98 -2.89
CA ILE A 96 -1.97 5.42 -3.00
C ILE A 96 -2.45 5.91 -1.64
N PHE A 97 -1.73 6.87 -1.06
CA PHE A 97 -2.06 7.44 0.24
C PHE A 97 -2.99 8.65 0.09
N GLN A 98 -3.77 8.92 1.12
CA GLN A 98 -4.67 10.07 1.17
C GLN A 98 -3.91 11.41 1.12
N HIS A 99 -2.74 11.49 1.71
CA HIS A 99 -1.77 12.57 1.54
C HIS A 99 -0.74 12.14 0.52
N PHE A 100 -0.30 13.05 -0.32
CA PHE A 100 0.49 12.78 -1.53
C PHE A 100 1.81 12.01 -1.27
N ASN A 101 2.35 12.06 -0.06
CA ASN A 101 3.60 11.39 0.35
C ASN A 101 4.77 11.64 -0.61
N LEU A 102 4.79 12.83 -1.22
CA LEU A 102 5.85 13.28 -2.08
C LEU A 102 7.00 13.87 -1.25
N MET A 103 8.21 13.68 -1.71
CA MET A 103 9.38 14.35 -1.17
C MET A 103 9.39 15.78 -1.66
N ALA A 104 9.09 16.74 -0.78
CA ALA A 104 8.92 18.14 -1.12
C ALA A 104 10.18 18.80 -1.74
N GLN A 105 11.37 18.24 -1.43
CA GLN A 105 12.66 18.69 -1.93
C GLN A 105 13.05 18.08 -3.27
N MET A 106 12.24 17.19 -3.81
CA MET A 106 12.44 16.54 -5.09
C MET A 106 11.41 17.04 -6.11
N THR A 107 11.83 17.16 -7.37
CA THR A 107 10.95 17.48 -8.49
C THR A 107 9.99 16.32 -8.78
N ALA A 108 9.00 16.53 -9.65
CA ALA A 108 8.07 15.47 -10.06
C ALA A 108 8.82 14.26 -10.63
N LYS A 109 9.76 14.49 -11.55
CA LYS A 109 10.58 13.41 -12.14
C LYS A 109 11.43 12.68 -11.10
N GLU A 110 12.01 13.40 -10.14
CA GLU A 110 12.82 12.78 -9.08
C GLU A 110 11.98 11.94 -8.13
N ASN A 111 10.77 12.38 -7.79
CA ASN A 111 9.82 11.60 -7.00
C ASN A 111 9.43 10.28 -7.70
N VAL A 112 9.16 10.34 -9.01
CA VAL A 112 8.87 9.11 -9.81
C VAL A 112 10.12 8.24 -9.93
N ALA A 113 11.29 8.84 -10.20
CA ALA A 113 12.56 8.12 -10.30
C ALA A 113 12.96 7.43 -9.00
N PHE A 114 12.61 8.00 -7.85
CA PHE A 114 12.88 7.41 -6.54
C PHE A 114 12.27 6.00 -6.40
N ALA A 115 11.07 5.78 -6.91
CA ALA A 115 10.43 4.46 -6.90
C ALA A 115 11.23 3.42 -7.73
N LEU A 116 11.99 3.87 -8.73
CA LEU A 116 12.82 3.02 -9.59
C LEU A 116 14.25 2.84 -9.07
N LYS A 117 14.61 3.43 -7.93
CA LYS A 117 16.00 3.43 -7.39
C LYS A 117 16.61 2.02 -7.33
N HIS A 118 15.84 1.05 -6.86
CA HIS A 118 16.28 -0.34 -6.70
C HIS A 118 15.78 -1.29 -7.79
N SER A 119 15.27 -0.74 -8.89
CA SER A 119 14.88 -1.52 -10.08
C SER A 119 16.14 -1.99 -10.83
N PRO A 120 16.11 -3.17 -11.48
CA PRO A 120 17.23 -3.69 -12.26
C PRO A 120 17.44 -2.93 -13.58
N LEU A 121 16.60 -1.96 -13.91
CA LEU A 121 16.70 -1.16 -15.14
C LEU A 121 17.98 -0.34 -15.18
N SER A 122 18.56 -0.17 -16.36
CA SER A 122 19.65 0.77 -16.63
C SER A 122 19.21 2.21 -16.42
N ALA A 123 20.15 3.14 -16.30
CA ALA A 123 19.84 4.56 -16.12
C ALA A 123 18.95 5.11 -17.26
N ALA A 124 19.26 4.76 -18.51
CA ALA A 124 18.50 5.21 -19.68
C ALA A 124 17.06 4.65 -19.70
N GLU A 125 16.88 3.39 -19.30
CA GLU A 125 15.56 2.78 -19.20
C GLU A 125 14.73 3.40 -18.07
N LYS A 126 15.36 3.72 -16.94
CA LYS A 126 14.70 4.44 -15.83
C LYS A 126 14.22 5.80 -16.27
N GLU A 127 15.08 6.58 -16.93
CA GLU A 127 14.73 7.90 -17.43
C GLU A 127 13.58 7.85 -18.43
N LYS A 128 13.65 6.95 -19.40
CA LYS A 128 12.57 6.73 -20.37
C LYS A 128 11.26 6.35 -19.65
N LYS A 129 11.30 5.47 -18.65
CA LYS A 129 10.13 5.05 -17.90
C LYS A 129 9.53 6.20 -17.09
N VAL A 130 10.35 7.03 -16.46
CA VAL A 130 9.92 8.23 -15.75
C VAL A 130 9.18 9.19 -16.69
N HIS A 131 9.76 9.47 -17.86
CA HIS A 131 9.13 10.31 -18.89
C HIS A 131 7.77 9.75 -19.33
N THR A 132 7.72 8.48 -19.67
CA THR A 132 6.47 7.82 -20.08
C THR A 132 5.40 7.90 -19.01
N LEU A 133 5.76 7.72 -17.72
CA LEU A 133 4.79 7.80 -16.61
C LEU A 133 4.28 9.23 -16.39
N LEU A 134 5.15 10.23 -16.48
CA LEU A 134 4.74 11.63 -16.37
C LEU A 134 3.84 12.06 -17.53
N ASP A 135 4.14 11.61 -18.74
CA ASP A 135 3.32 11.86 -19.93
C ASP A 135 1.93 11.23 -19.78
N LEU A 136 1.86 10.00 -19.30
CA LEU A 136 0.60 9.27 -19.06
C LEU A 136 -0.36 10.02 -18.13
N VAL A 137 0.18 10.76 -17.16
CA VAL A 137 -0.62 11.53 -16.19
C VAL A 137 -0.70 13.03 -16.52
N GLY A 138 -0.22 13.45 -17.70
CA GLY A 138 -0.27 14.85 -18.18
C GLY A 138 0.67 15.79 -17.42
N LEU A 139 1.78 15.28 -16.89
CA LEU A 139 2.77 16.06 -16.15
C LEU A 139 4.13 16.15 -16.86
N ALA A 140 4.21 15.80 -18.15
CA ALA A 140 5.46 15.85 -18.92
C ALA A 140 6.11 17.25 -18.88
N ASP A 141 5.31 18.32 -19.12
CA ASP A 141 5.76 19.71 -19.10
C ASP A 141 6.09 20.27 -17.70
N ARG A 142 5.75 19.50 -16.65
CA ARG A 142 5.97 19.86 -15.25
C ARG A 142 6.94 18.91 -14.54
N ALA A 143 7.71 18.15 -15.31
CA ALA A 143 8.66 17.16 -14.80
C ALA A 143 9.66 17.75 -13.79
N ASP A 144 10.09 18.99 -14.02
CA ASP A 144 11.06 19.70 -13.19
C ASP A 144 10.42 20.56 -12.08
N ASN A 145 9.09 20.57 -11.96
CA ASN A 145 8.38 21.29 -10.91
C ASN A 145 8.45 20.53 -9.59
N TYR A 146 8.50 21.27 -8.48
CA TYR A 146 8.39 20.72 -7.13
C TYR A 146 6.91 20.47 -6.77
N PRO A 147 6.62 19.57 -5.79
CA PRO A 147 5.25 19.27 -5.39
C PRO A 147 4.38 20.47 -5.06
N ALA A 148 4.95 21.53 -4.47
CA ALA A 148 4.22 22.75 -4.16
C ALA A 148 3.81 23.58 -5.40
N GLN A 149 4.30 23.21 -6.57
CA GLN A 149 4.04 23.89 -7.86
C GLN A 149 3.12 23.04 -8.76
N LEU A 150 2.75 21.85 -8.34
CA LEU A 150 1.85 20.93 -9.01
C LEU A 150 0.42 21.06 -8.49
#